data_957ecc1725af7556ebc9dcaf734631e9
#
_entry.id   957ecc1725af7556ebc9dcaf734631e9
#
_cell.length_a   1.000
_cell.length_b   1.000
_cell.length_c   1.000
_cell.angle_alpha   90.00
_cell.angle_beta   90.00
_cell.angle_gamma   90.00
#
_symmetry.space_group_name_H-M   'P 1'
#
loop_
_entity.id
_entity.type
_entity.pdbx_description
1 polymer ?
#
loop_
_entity_poly.entity_id
_entity_poly.type
_entity_poly.pdbx_seq_one_letter_code
_entity_poly.pdbx_strand_id
1 'polypeptide(L)'
;MKQDEDGPSFSYELLSVSSKVADRLEAALEPLGLSLAKFGALSKLVAAREPIPLSTLAERCACVRSNITQLVDRLEADGLVSRADDPHDRRSIRAELTDEGRRRQAAGLRAIEKVERELLARVPKASQETLLGLLRSLHLSS
;
A
#
# COMPACT_ATOMS: atom_id res chain seq x y z
N MET A 1 7.24 -42.51 -18.44
CA MET A 1 6.44 -41.32 -18.28
C MET A 1 7.35 -40.22 -17.69
N LYS A 2 7.78 -39.35 -18.56
CA LYS A 2 8.58 -38.20 -18.13
C LYS A 2 7.64 -37.22 -17.43
N GLN A 3 7.86 -37.07 -16.18
CA GLN A 3 7.45 -35.83 -15.50
C GLN A 3 8.23 -34.73 -16.18
N ASP A 4 7.60 -33.94 -16.98
CA ASP A 4 8.09 -32.63 -17.31
C ASP A 4 7.97 -31.81 -16.02
N GLU A 5 8.92 -32.15 -15.20
CA GLU A 5 9.30 -31.39 -14.07
C GLU A 5 9.87 -30.13 -14.61
N ASP A 6 9.31 -29.19 -14.16
CA ASP A 6 9.77 -28.23 -13.20
C ASP A 6 10.14 -26.92 -13.80
N GLY A 7 9.23 -26.37 -14.59
CA GLY A 7 9.07 -24.93 -14.53
C GLY A 7 8.45 -24.60 -13.16
N PRO A 8 8.93 -23.58 -12.46
CA PRO A 8 8.28 -23.19 -11.21
C PRO A 8 6.79 -22.97 -11.45
N SER A 9 5.97 -23.44 -10.50
CA SER A 9 4.53 -23.31 -10.62
C SER A 9 4.12 -21.84 -10.73
N PHE A 10 2.98 -21.57 -11.33
CA PHE A 10 2.41 -20.21 -11.41
C PHE A 10 2.40 -19.52 -10.05
N SER A 11 1.97 -20.23 -9.00
CA SER A 11 1.94 -19.69 -7.64
C SER A 11 3.32 -19.31 -7.14
N TYR A 12 4.31 -20.15 -7.39
CA TYR A 12 5.69 -19.86 -6.99
C TYR A 12 6.24 -18.63 -7.72
N GLU A 13 6.04 -18.56 -9.03
CA GLU A 13 6.48 -17.39 -9.81
C GLU A 13 5.83 -16.11 -9.32
N LEU A 14 4.51 -16.15 -9.12
CA LEU A 14 3.77 -14.99 -8.63
C LEU A 14 4.27 -14.52 -7.26
N LEU A 15 4.44 -15.44 -6.33
CA LEU A 15 4.94 -15.13 -4.98
C LEU A 15 6.38 -14.62 -5.03
N SER A 16 7.23 -15.21 -5.84
CA SER A 16 8.62 -14.79 -5.99
C SER A 16 8.72 -13.37 -6.55
N VAL A 17 7.99 -13.07 -7.61
CA VAL A 17 7.95 -11.74 -8.21
C VAL A 17 7.33 -10.73 -7.23
N SER A 18 6.22 -11.07 -6.59
CA SER A 18 5.56 -10.19 -5.60
C SER A 18 6.49 -9.83 -4.46
N SER A 19 7.24 -10.79 -3.94
CA SER A 19 8.21 -10.56 -2.87
C SER A 19 9.30 -9.58 -3.30
N LYS A 20 9.85 -9.76 -4.49
CA LYS A 20 10.90 -8.87 -5.02
C LYS A 20 10.37 -7.46 -5.30
N VAL A 21 9.16 -7.36 -5.81
CA VAL A 21 8.50 -6.05 -6.02
C VAL A 21 8.29 -5.35 -4.68
N ALA A 22 7.77 -6.06 -3.69
CA ALA A 22 7.58 -5.51 -2.35
C ALA A 22 8.89 -5.00 -1.75
N ASP A 23 9.96 -5.77 -1.87
CA ASP A 23 11.29 -5.39 -1.37
C ASP A 23 11.79 -4.09 -2.03
N ARG A 24 11.61 -3.96 -3.33
CA ARG A 24 12.03 -2.75 -4.06
C ARG A 24 11.20 -1.53 -3.67
N LEU A 25 9.90 -1.70 -3.46
CA LEU A 25 9.03 -0.62 -3.00
C LEU A 25 9.39 -0.20 -1.57
N GLU A 26 9.62 -1.16 -0.67
CA GLU A 26 10.06 -0.87 0.69
C GLU A 26 11.40 -0.11 0.69
N ALA A 27 12.36 -0.55 -0.13
CA ALA A 27 13.65 0.12 -0.24
C ALA A 27 13.52 1.55 -0.76
N ALA A 28 12.61 1.81 -1.69
CA ALA A 28 12.35 3.15 -2.22
C ALA A 28 11.68 4.08 -1.20
N LEU A 29 10.86 3.53 -0.32
CA LEU A 29 10.13 4.29 0.71
C LEU A 29 10.96 4.54 1.97
N GLU A 30 11.93 3.70 2.27
CA GLU A 30 12.74 3.78 3.49
C GLU A 30 13.43 5.13 3.70
N PRO A 31 14.08 5.75 2.68
CA PRO A 31 14.70 7.06 2.86
C PRO A 31 13.71 8.17 3.22
N LEU A 32 12.43 7.95 2.95
CA LEU A 32 11.34 8.88 3.27
C LEU A 32 10.74 8.61 4.66
N GLY A 33 11.29 7.66 5.41
CA GLY A 33 10.72 7.24 6.68
C GLY A 33 9.38 6.51 6.55
N LEU A 34 9.12 5.91 5.38
CA LEU A 34 7.88 5.21 5.08
C LEU A 34 8.11 3.70 4.91
N SER A 35 7.03 2.96 5.10
CA SER A 35 6.89 1.57 4.71
C SER A 35 5.70 1.46 3.76
N LEU A 36 5.51 0.31 3.12
CA LEU A 36 4.30 0.08 2.31
C LEU A 36 3.03 0.26 3.14
N ALA A 37 3.04 -0.22 4.40
CA ALA A 37 1.89 -0.07 5.28
C ALA A 37 1.59 1.40 5.60
N LYS A 38 2.61 2.18 5.96
CA LYS A 38 2.46 3.61 6.23
C LYS A 38 2.01 4.37 4.99
N PHE A 39 2.64 4.11 3.86
CA PHE A 39 2.28 4.73 2.59
C PHE A 39 0.83 4.39 2.20
N GLY A 40 0.43 3.13 2.35
CA GLY A 40 -0.94 2.68 2.07
C GLY A 40 -1.97 3.44 2.90
N ALA A 41 -1.73 3.57 4.20
CA ALA A 41 -2.63 4.30 5.09
C ALA A 41 -2.70 5.80 4.72
N LEU A 42 -1.56 6.42 4.47
CA LEU A 42 -1.53 7.82 4.04
C LEU A 42 -2.29 8.03 2.73
N SER A 43 -2.14 7.11 1.78
CA SER A 43 -2.83 7.16 0.49
C SER A 43 -4.34 7.05 0.64
N LYS A 44 -4.83 6.21 1.56
CA LYS A 44 -6.26 6.11 1.87
C LYS A 44 -6.79 7.40 2.49
N LEU A 45 -6.00 8.05 3.35
CA LEU A 45 -6.38 9.32 3.95
C LEU A 45 -6.39 10.45 2.92
N VAL A 46 -5.44 10.48 2.00
CA VAL A 46 -5.44 11.44 0.89
C VAL A 46 -6.69 11.27 0.03
N ALA A 47 -7.04 10.04 -0.31
CA ALA A 47 -8.22 9.73 -1.13
C ALA A 47 -9.53 10.10 -0.43
N ALA A 48 -9.59 9.97 0.89
CA ALA A 48 -10.77 10.29 1.68
C ALA A 48 -11.09 11.79 1.72
N ARG A 49 -10.07 12.65 1.63
CA ARG A 49 -10.18 14.12 1.67
C ARG A 49 -10.76 14.68 2.97
N GLU A 50 -11.00 13.86 3.95
CA GLU A 50 -11.56 14.23 5.27
C GLU A 50 -11.05 13.26 6.33
N PRO A 51 -11.09 13.61 7.61
CA PRO A 51 -10.81 12.66 8.67
C PRO A 51 -11.78 11.49 8.61
N ILE A 52 -11.27 10.28 8.82
CA ILE A 52 -12.09 9.06 8.80
C ILE A 52 -11.87 8.26 10.09
N PRO A 53 -12.90 7.52 10.55
CA PRO A 53 -12.74 6.63 11.70
C PRO A 53 -11.64 5.59 11.47
N LEU A 54 -10.95 5.18 12.54
CA LEU A 54 -9.91 4.15 12.44
C LEU A 54 -10.47 2.84 11.91
N SER A 55 -11.72 2.49 12.24
CA SER A 55 -12.38 1.30 11.71
C SER A 55 -12.52 1.35 10.19
N THR A 56 -12.89 2.51 9.64
CA THR A 56 -12.98 2.73 8.21
C THR A 56 -11.61 2.64 7.53
N LEU A 57 -10.61 3.23 8.16
CA LEU A 57 -9.23 3.15 7.65
C LEU A 57 -8.75 1.69 7.62
N ALA A 58 -9.03 0.93 8.68
CA ALA A 58 -8.68 -0.50 8.74
C ALA A 58 -9.32 -1.29 7.60
N GLU A 59 -10.61 -1.06 7.33
CA GLU A 59 -11.31 -1.71 6.22
C GLU A 59 -10.68 -1.37 4.87
N ARG A 60 -10.39 -0.10 4.64
CA ARG A 60 -9.79 0.37 3.38
C ARG A 60 -8.36 -0.13 3.17
N CYS A 61 -7.62 -0.33 4.27
CA CYS A 61 -6.27 -0.89 4.23
C CYS A 61 -6.25 -2.41 4.26
N ALA A 62 -7.41 -3.07 4.36
CA ALA A 62 -7.53 -4.52 4.55
C ALA A 62 -6.72 -5.02 5.75
N CYS A 63 -6.74 -4.26 6.83
CA CYS A 63 -6.03 -4.55 8.08
C CYS A 63 -6.98 -4.97 9.17
N VAL A 64 -6.52 -5.79 10.11
CA VAL A 64 -7.24 -6.02 11.35
C VAL A 64 -7.15 -4.77 12.25
N ARG A 65 -8.17 -4.57 13.09
CA ARG A 65 -8.32 -3.35 13.91
C ARG A 65 -7.12 -3.05 14.83
N SER A 66 -6.52 -4.08 15.42
CA SER A 66 -5.35 -3.92 16.27
C SER A 66 -4.12 -3.43 15.50
N ASN A 67 -3.94 -3.92 14.28
CA ASN A 67 -2.83 -3.50 13.43
C ASN A 67 -2.99 -2.04 12.98
N ILE A 68 -4.20 -1.60 12.69
CA ILE A 68 -4.43 -0.21 12.29
C ILE A 68 -4.15 0.76 13.45
N THR A 69 -4.49 0.38 14.67
CA THR A 69 -4.20 1.20 15.86
C THR A 69 -2.69 1.41 16.01
N GLN A 70 -1.91 0.34 15.92
CA GLN A 70 -0.45 0.41 15.99
C GLN A 70 0.15 1.22 14.84
N LEU A 71 -0.38 1.05 13.63
CA LEU A 71 0.07 1.79 12.46
C LEU A 71 -0.19 3.30 12.62
N VAL A 72 -1.37 3.65 13.08
CA VAL A 72 -1.74 5.06 13.34
C VAL A 72 -0.90 5.65 14.48
N ASP A 73 -0.59 4.87 15.53
CA ASP A 73 0.34 5.29 16.60
C ASP A 73 1.69 5.70 16.01
N ARG A 74 2.24 4.91 15.11
CA ARG A 74 3.53 5.19 14.46
C ARG A 74 3.44 6.41 13.54
N LEU A 75 2.37 6.52 12.77
CA LEU A 75 2.16 7.67 11.90
C LEU A 75 2.00 8.97 12.70
N GLU A 76 1.31 8.91 13.82
CA GLU A 76 1.16 10.06 14.73
C GLU A 76 2.51 10.43 15.36
N ALA A 77 3.29 9.45 15.80
CA ALA A 77 4.63 9.67 16.34
C ALA A 77 5.55 10.33 15.31
N ASP A 78 5.39 9.99 14.03
CA ASP A 78 6.15 10.59 12.92
C ASP A 78 5.60 11.97 12.50
N GLY A 79 4.51 12.41 13.08
CA GLY A 79 3.89 13.70 12.74
C GLY A 79 3.12 13.72 11.42
N LEU A 80 2.77 12.55 10.89
CA LEU A 80 2.11 12.42 9.58
C LEU A 80 0.59 12.37 9.67
N VAL A 81 0.08 11.97 10.83
CA VAL A 81 -1.34 11.83 11.14
C VAL A 81 -1.59 12.39 12.52
N SER A 82 -2.75 12.96 12.76
CA SER A 82 -3.25 13.30 14.09
C SER A 82 -4.55 12.54 14.35
N ARG A 83 -4.83 12.31 15.63
CA ARG A 83 -6.11 11.75 16.06
C ARG A 83 -7.05 12.88 16.44
N ALA A 84 -8.30 12.70 16.07
CA ALA A 84 -9.37 13.62 16.43
C ALA A 84 -10.58 12.82 16.92
N ASP A 85 -11.33 13.42 17.86
CA ASP A 85 -12.57 12.83 18.31
C ASP A 85 -13.62 12.95 17.22
N ASP A 86 -14.47 11.92 17.10
CA ASP A 86 -15.60 11.98 16.20
C ASP A 86 -16.69 12.86 16.84
N PRO A 87 -17.13 13.95 16.18
CA PRO A 87 -18.17 14.82 16.73
C PRO A 87 -19.53 14.12 16.88
N HIS A 88 -19.74 13.01 16.19
CA HIS A 88 -21.00 12.26 16.20
C HIS A 88 -20.95 11.00 17.07
N ASP A 89 -19.76 10.54 17.47
CA ASP A 89 -19.60 9.34 18.28
C ASP A 89 -18.36 9.46 19.17
N ARG A 90 -18.58 9.67 20.45
CA ARG A 90 -17.51 9.81 21.46
C ARG A 90 -16.63 8.55 21.60
N ARG A 91 -17.09 7.41 21.12
CA ARG A 91 -16.36 6.14 21.17
C ARG A 91 -15.46 5.95 19.96
N SER A 92 -15.62 6.79 18.95
CA SER A 92 -14.90 6.69 17.69
C SER A 92 -13.78 7.72 17.65
N ILE A 93 -12.60 7.27 17.22
CA ILE A 93 -11.46 8.14 16.97
C ILE A 93 -11.24 8.18 15.47
N ARG A 94 -11.00 9.37 14.94
CA ARG A 94 -10.70 9.62 13.54
C ARG A 94 -9.21 9.84 13.34
N ALA A 95 -8.71 9.41 12.20
CA ALA A 95 -7.39 9.76 11.71
C ALA A 95 -7.51 10.93 10.74
N GLU A 96 -6.67 11.92 10.92
CA GLU A 96 -6.58 13.11 10.10
C GLU A 96 -5.16 13.27 9.57
N LEU A 97 -5.05 13.53 8.28
CA LEU A 97 -3.78 13.74 7.63
C LEU A 97 -3.22 15.12 7.98
N THR A 98 -1.94 15.18 8.38
CA THR A 98 -1.24 16.46 8.58
C THR A 98 -0.69 16.97 7.25
N ASP A 99 -0.26 18.24 7.21
CA ASP A 99 0.42 18.80 6.03
C ASP A 99 1.70 18.02 5.72
N GLU A 100 2.44 17.62 6.75
CA GLU A 100 3.63 16.78 6.57
C GLU A 100 3.25 15.41 6.03
N GLY A 101 2.14 14.84 6.50
CA GLY A 101 1.60 13.59 5.96
C GLY A 101 1.29 13.68 4.47
N ARG A 102 0.71 14.79 4.02
CA ARG A 102 0.45 15.02 2.59
C ARG A 102 1.74 15.07 1.78
N ARG A 103 2.73 15.83 2.28
CA ARG A 103 4.02 15.94 1.61
C ARG A 103 4.73 14.59 1.51
N ARG A 104 4.70 13.84 2.60
CA ARG A 104 5.33 12.52 2.68
C ARG A 104 4.66 11.52 1.75
N GLN A 105 3.34 11.52 1.71
CA GLN A 105 2.58 10.67 0.78
C GLN A 105 2.92 11.00 -0.67
N ALA A 106 2.95 12.28 -1.03
CA ALA A 106 3.28 12.70 -2.39
C ALA A 106 4.72 12.30 -2.78
N ALA A 107 5.66 12.43 -1.87
CA ALA A 107 7.04 11.98 -2.09
C ALA A 107 7.11 10.45 -2.25
N GLY A 108 6.36 9.72 -1.42
CA GLY A 108 6.25 8.26 -1.51
C GLY A 108 5.65 7.82 -2.84
N LEU A 109 4.61 8.50 -3.31
CA LEU A 109 4.00 8.20 -4.60
C LEU A 109 5.01 8.35 -5.75
N ARG A 110 5.80 9.41 -5.74
CA ARG A 110 6.85 9.61 -6.75
C ARG A 110 7.90 8.50 -6.71
N ALA A 111 8.30 8.07 -5.51
CA ALA A 111 9.24 6.98 -5.35
C ALA A 111 8.69 5.66 -5.88
N ILE A 112 7.43 5.37 -5.62
CA ILE A 112 6.74 4.18 -6.13
C ILE A 112 6.62 4.23 -7.65
N GLU A 113 6.19 5.33 -8.20
CA GLU A 113 6.06 5.51 -9.66
C GLU A 113 7.39 5.28 -10.38
N LYS A 114 8.49 5.70 -9.78
CA LYS A 114 9.82 5.46 -10.33
C LYS A 114 10.14 3.96 -10.38
N VAL A 115 9.87 3.23 -9.30
CA VAL A 115 10.05 1.77 -9.27
C VAL A 115 9.17 1.09 -10.31
N GLU A 116 7.91 1.52 -10.41
CA GLU A 116 6.96 0.97 -11.41
C GLU A 116 7.47 1.17 -12.84
N ARG A 117 7.98 2.35 -13.16
CA ARG A 117 8.56 2.61 -14.49
C ARG A 117 9.74 1.69 -14.78
N GLU A 118 10.62 1.48 -13.79
CA GLU A 118 11.77 0.59 -13.94
C GLU A 118 11.35 -0.87 -14.13
N LEU A 119 10.32 -1.31 -13.43
CA LEU A 119 9.78 -2.66 -13.57
C LEU A 119 9.10 -2.85 -14.93
N LEU A 120 8.25 -1.90 -15.33
CA LEU A 120 7.52 -1.96 -16.58
C LEU A 120 8.44 -1.82 -17.80
N ALA A 121 9.59 -1.17 -17.65
CA ALA A 121 10.58 -1.09 -18.72
C ALA A 121 11.10 -2.48 -19.16
N ARG A 122 10.96 -3.49 -18.33
CA ARG A 122 11.34 -4.87 -18.66
C ARG A 122 10.25 -5.62 -19.43
N VAL A 123 9.07 -5.03 -19.54
CA VAL A 123 7.92 -5.63 -20.23
C VAL A 123 7.71 -4.88 -21.55
N PRO A 124 7.59 -5.58 -22.69
CA PRO A 124 7.30 -4.91 -23.96
C PRO A 124 6.09 -3.99 -23.83
N LYS A 125 6.19 -2.81 -24.36
CA LYS A 125 5.16 -1.77 -24.21
C LYS A 125 3.77 -2.25 -24.63
N ALA A 126 3.70 -3.03 -25.71
CA ALA A 126 2.44 -3.61 -26.20
C ALA A 126 1.83 -4.63 -25.24
N SER A 127 2.61 -5.17 -24.30
CA SER A 127 2.17 -6.21 -23.37
C SER A 127 1.82 -5.66 -21.97
N GLN A 128 2.13 -4.39 -21.69
CA GLN A 128 1.96 -3.84 -20.34
C GLN A 128 0.50 -3.78 -19.90
N GLU A 129 -0.40 -3.32 -20.78
CA GLU A 129 -1.84 -3.28 -20.49
C GLU A 129 -2.43 -4.68 -20.32
N THR A 130 -1.99 -5.63 -21.15
CA THR A 130 -2.42 -7.03 -21.06
C THR A 130 -1.99 -7.63 -19.71
N LEU A 131 -0.73 -7.40 -19.31
CA LEU A 131 -0.23 -7.86 -18.01
C LEU A 131 -1.05 -7.30 -16.86
N LEU A 132 -1.33 -6.01 -16.89
CA LEU A 132 -2.12 -5.37 -15.84
C LEU A 132 -3.54 -5.93 -15.78
N GLY A 133 -4.16 -6.14 -16.94
CA GLY A 133 -5.48 -6.76 -17.05
C GLY A 133 -5.52 -8.18 -16.50
N LEU A 134 -4.49 -8.97 -16.80
CA LEU A 134 -4.38 -10.35 -16.30
C LEU A 134 -4.19 -10.38 -14.78
N LEU A 135 -3.40 -9.48 -14.21
CA LEU A 135 -3.25 -9.36 -12.76
C LEU A 135 -4.56 -8.99 -12.08
N ARG A 136 -5.33 -8.08 -12.68
CA ARG A 136 -6.65 -7.69 -12.17
C ARG A 136 -7.62 -8.86 -12.18
N SER A 137 -7.56 -9.74 -13.18
CA SER A 137 -8.43 -10.92 -13.22
C SER A 137 -8.13 -11.94 -12.13
N LEU A 138 -6.97 -11.85 -11.48
CA LEU A 138 -6.61 -12.67 -10.33
C LEU A 138 -7.08 -12.08 -9.01
N HIS A 139 -7.75 -10.94 -9.03
CA HIS A 139 -8.22 -10.30 -7.81
C HIS A 139 -9.24 -11.20 -7.14
N LEU A 140 -8.84 -11.79 -6.03
CA LEU A 140 -9.68 -12.70 -5.27
C LEU A 140 -10.65 -11.90 -4.41
N SER A 141 -11.93 -12.19 -4.55
CA SER A 141 -12.94 -11.67 -3.63
C SER A 141 -12.73 -12.34 -2.26
N SER A 142 -12.52 -11.55 -1.24
CA SER A 142 -12.46 -12.02 0.14
C SER A 142 -13.84 -12.34 0.68
#